data_d8307dda6a7594753a9b262f6fc5b773
#
_entry.id   d8307dda6a7594753a9b262f6fc5b773
#
_cell.length_a   1.000
_cell.length_b   1.000
_cell.length_c   1.000
_cell.angle_alpha   90.00
_cell.angle_beta   90.00
_cell.angle_gamma   90.00
#
_symmetry.space_group_name_H-M   'P 1'
#
loop_
_entity.id
_entity.type
_entity.pdbx_description
1 polymer ?
#
loop_
_entity_poly.entity_id
_entity_poly.type
_entity_poly.pdbx_seq_one_letter_code
_entity_poly.pdbx_strand_id
1 'polypeptide(L)'
;AGPYCATLLAACGAEVVKVEPPAGDWSRGLSTREGTQSAMHVAFNRGKRSVVLDLRTEEGRTVLERLAGRADVMLEAFRPGVAARLGLVPEAGKPDVVF
;
A
#
# COMPACT_ATOMS: atom_id res chain seq x y z
N ALA A 1 -10.56 -0.44 -4.94
CA ALA A 1 -10.21 0.67 -5.85
C ALA A 1 -8.73 1.04 -5.75
N GLY A 2 -8.18 1.13 -4.54
CA GLY A 2 -6.78 1.49 -4.33
C GLY A 2 -5.78 0.59 -5.07
N PRO A 3 -5.83 -0.73 -4.94
CA PRO A 3 -4.91 -1.62 -5.64
C PRO A 3 -4.96 -1.50 -7.16
N TYR A 4 -6.15 -1.33 -7.73
CA TYR A 4 -6.31 -1.16 -9.17
C TYR A 4 -5.75 0.18 -9.65
N CYS A 5 -6.01 1.25 -8.94
CA CYS A 5 -5.44 2.57 -9.23
C CYS A 5 -3.90 2.52 -9.27
N ALA A 6 -3.29 1.92 -8.25
CA ALA A 6 -1.84 1.77 -8.18
C ALA A 6 -1.29 0.87 -9.30
N THR A 7 -2.04 -0.14 -9.73
CA THR A 7 -1.67 -0.99 -10.87
C THR A 7 -1.65 -0.20 -12.16
N LEU A 8 -2.61 0.69 -12.38
CA LEU A 8 -2.62 1.57 -13.54
C LEU A 8 -1.43 2.53 -13.54
N LEU A 9 -1.10 3.10 -12.40
CA LEU A 9 0.08 3.96 -12.25
C LEU A 9 1.38 3.20 -12.53
N ALA A 10 1.52 1.97 -12.04
CA ALA A 10 2.66 1.11 -12.32
C ALA A 10 2.77 0.81 -13.82
N ALA A 11 1.66 0.55 -14.49
CA ALA A 11 1.62 0.32 -15.93
C ALA A 11 2.04 1.56 -16.74
N CYS A 12 1.85 2.75 -16.17
CA CYS A 12 2.28 4.03 -16.77
C CYS A 12 3.73 4.39 -16.42
N GLY A 13 4.46 3.52 -15.72
CA GLY A 13 5.87 3.73 -15.41
C GLY A 13 6.17 4.22 -14.01
N ALA A 14 5.17 4.38 -13.14
CA ALA A 14 5.40 4.75 -11.76
C ALA A 14 6.06 3.61 -10.98
N GLU A 15 7.00 3.95 -10.10
CA GLU A 15 7.52 3.00 -9.11
C GLU A 15 6.51 2.92 -7.96
N VAL A 16 5.88 1.77 -7.80
CA VAL A 16 4.86 1.55 -6.78
C VAL A 16 5.38 0.63 -5.71
N VAL A 17 5.36 1.10 -4.46
CA VAL A 17 5.67 0.30 -3.28
C VAL A 17 4.36 0.04 -2.54
N LYS A 18 4.02 -1.24 -2.38
CA LYS A 18 2.86 -1.67 -1.62
C LYS A 18 3.26 -2.04 -0.20
N VAL A 19 2.68 -1.35 0.76
CA VAL A 19 2.86 -1.67 2.19
C VAL A 19 1.78 -2.66 2.61
N GLU A 20 2.21 -3.79 3.14
CA GLU A 20 1.32 -4.86 3.59
C GLU A 20 1.52 -5.14 5.08
N PRO A 21 0.47 -5.54 5.81
CA PRO A 21 0.62 -6.02 7.19
C PRO A 21 1.36 -7.37 7.23
N PRO A 22 1.85 -7.81 8.41
CA PRO A 22 2.56 -9.10 8.53
C PRO A 22 1.75 -10.30 8.04
N ALA A 23 0.43 -10.27 8.18
CA ALA A 23 -0.45 -11.31 7.67
C ALA A 23 -0.64 -11.29 6.15
N GLY A 24 -0.11 -10.28 5.47
CA GLY A 24 -0.33 -10.06 4.04
C GLY A 24 -1.64 -9.36 3.75
N ASP A 25 -1.81 -8.90 2.53
CA ASP A 25 -3.06 -8.33 2.05
C ASP A 25 -4.14 -9.41 2.00
N TRP A 26 -5.38 -9.04 2.35
CA TRP A 26 -6.53 -9.94 2.30
C TRP A 26 -6.74 -10.58 0.93
N SER A 27 -6.39 -9.91 -0.16
CA SER A 27 -6.50 -10.43 -1.52
C SER A 27 -5.61 -11.66 -1.78
N ARG A 28 -4.59 -11.88 -0.97
CA ARG A 28 -3.72 -13.07 -1.07
C ARG A 28 -4.45 -14.36 -0.73
N GLY A 29 -5.52 -14.29 0.04
CA GLY A 29 -6.37 -15.43 0.43
C GLY A 29 -7.59 -15.64 -0.46
N LEU A 30 -7.85 -14.76 -1.41
CA LEU A 30 -9.03 -14.81 -2.26
C LEU A 30 -8.78 -15.49 -3.59
N SER A 31 -9.86 -16.06 -4.15
CA SER A 31 -9.87 -16.63 -5.50
C SER A 31 -8.97 -17.86 -5.64
N THR A 32 -8.82 -18.33 -6.87
CA THR A 32 -8.01 -19.49 -7.21
C THR A 32 -6.53 -19.22 -6.92
N ARG A 33 -5.88 -20.15 -6.23
CA ARG A 33 -4.46 -20.07 -5.93
C ARG A 33 -3.63 -20.80 -6.96
N GLU A 34 -2.48 -20.23 -7.27
CA GLU A 34 -1.42 -20.88 -8.02
C GLU A 34 -0.15 -20.82 -7.15
N GLY A 35 0.22 -21.95 -6.56
CA GLY A 35 1.26 -22.00 -5.54
C GLY A 35 0.87 -21.19 -4.30
N THR A 36 1.69 -20.20 -3.91
CA THR A 36 1.45 -19.30 -2.78
C THR A 36 0.71 -18.02 -3.16
N GLN A 37 0.39 -17.86 -4.44
CA GLN A 37 -0.23 -16.65 -4.98
C GLN A 37 -1.72 -16.87 -5.26
N SER A 38 -2.56 -15.89 -4.96
CA SER A 38 -3.94 -15.89 -5.44
C SER A 38 -4.02 -15.16 -6.78
N ALA A 39 -4.92 -15.62 -7.66
CA ALA A 39 -5.11 -15.00 -8.96
C ALA A 39 -5.52 -13.52 -8.83
N MET A 40 -6.37 -13.19 -7.87
CA MET A 40 -6.79 -11.81 -7.61
C MET A 40 -5.61 -10.95 -7.17
N HIS A 41 -4.78 -11.45 -6.26
CA HIS A 41 -3.61 -10.70 -5.79
C HIS A 41 -2.64 -10.40 -6.94
N VAL A 42 -2.36 -11.38 -7.78
CA VAL A 42 -1.48 -11.22 -8.95
C VAL A 42 -2.09 -10.22 -9.94
N ALA A 43 -3.39 -10.35 -10.24
CA ALA A 43 -4.06 -9.49 -11.21
C ALA A 43 -4.02 -8.01 -10.81
N PHE A 44 -4.22 -7.71 -9.52
CA PHE A 44 -4.30 -6.33 -9.03
C PHE A 44 -2.99 -5.76 -8.47
N ASN A 45 -1.91 -6.53 -8.45
CA ASN A 45 -0.65 -6.07 -7.84
C ASN A 45 0.59 -6.28 -8.71
N ARG A 46 0.39 -6.53 -10.00
CA ARG A 46 1.51 -6.66 -10.95
C ARG A 46 2.29 -5.35 -11.05
N GLY A 47 3.60 -5.47 -11.14
CA GLY A 47 4.48 -4.32 -11.28
C GLY A 47 4.77 -3.56 -10.00
N LYS A 48 4.22 -3.99 -8.85
CA LYS A 48 4.46 -3.38 -7.55
C LYS A 48 5.59 -4.11 -6.80
N ARG A 49 6.34 -3.32 -6.03
CA ARG A 49 7.24 -3.86 -5.01
C ARG A 49 6.47 -3.95 -3.70
N SER A 50 6.70 -5.00 -2.93
CA SER A 50 6.03 -5.18 -1.65
C SER A 50 6.99 -5.01 -0.48
N VAL A 51 6.51 -4.37 0.57
CA VAL A 51 7.20 -4.30 1.86
C VAL A 51 6.22 -4.65 2.96
N VAL A 52 6.66 -5.47 3.91
CA VAL A 52 5.84 -5.85 5.06
C VAL A 52 6.19 -4.96 6.24
N LEU A 53 5.20 -4.25 6.76
CA LEU A 53 5.34 -3.39 7.93
C LEU A 53 4.18 -3.63 8.89
N ASP A 54 4.51 -3.80 10.17
CA ASP A 54 3.48 -3.80 11.22
C ASP A 54 3.25 -2.37 11.70
N LEU A 55 2.20 -1.74 11.19
CA LEU A 55 1.85 -0.35 11.52
C LEU A 55 1.27 -0.18 12.93
N ARG A 56 1.09 -1.28 13.66
CA ARG A 56 0.76 -1.24 15.09
C ARG A 56 1.99 -0.97 15.95
N THR A 57 3.18 -1.19 15.42
CA THR A 57 4.44 -0.92 16.10
C THR A 57 4.98 0.45 15.76
N GLU A 58 5.77 1.02 16.68
CA GLU A 58 6.46 2.30 16.46
C GLU A 58 7.49 2.18 15.32
N GLU A 59 8.24 1.08 15.28
CA GLU A 59 9.22 0.80 14.23
C GLU A 59 8.59 0.76 12.84
N GLY A 60 7.46 0.06 12.71
CA GLY A 60 6.72 -0.03 11.44
C GLY A 60 6.24 1.33 10.97
N ARG A 61 5.71 2.16 11.87
CA ARG A 61 5.29 3.53 11.54
C ARG A 61 6.45 4.41 11.15
N THR A 62 7.59 4.29 11.83
CA THR A 62 8.82 5.05 11.49
C THR A 62 9.28 4.73 10.07
N VAL A 63 9.28 3.46 9.68
CA VAL A 63 9.65 3.07 8.31
C VAL A 63 8.65 3.62 7.30
N LEU A 64 7.35 3.57 7.61
CA LEU A 64 6.31 4.12 6.75
C LEU A 64 6.51 5.63 6.54
N GLU A 65 6.81 6.37 7.58
CA GLU A 65 7.09 7.81 7.48
C GLU A 65 8.28 8.10 6.56
N ARG A 66 9.34 7.28 6.65
CA ARG A 66 10.50 7.42 5.76
C ARG A 66 10.16 7.12 4.30
N LEU A 67 9.34 6.11 4.05
CA LEU A 67 8.85 5.81 2.71
C LEU A 67 7.97 6.95 2.19
N ALA A 68 7.04 7.43 3.00
CA ALA A 68 6.15 8.53 2.64
C ALA A 68 6.95 9.81 2.32
N GLY A 69 8.02 10.09 3.06
CA GLY A 69 8.89 11.25 2.82
C GLY A 69 9.60 11.24 1.46
N ARG A 70 9.67 10.08 0.81
CA ARG A 70 10.27 9.91 -0.53
C ARG A 70 9.24 9.73 -1.64
N ALA A 71 7.98 9.57 -1.28
CA ALA A 71 6.91 9.36 -2.25
C ALA A 71 6.40 10.69 -2.78
N ASP A 72 6.03 10.72 -4.04
CA ASP A 72 5.34 11.86 -4.64
C ASP A 72 3.83 11.80 -4.35
N VAL A 73 3.30 10.57 -4.25
CA VAL A 73 1.89 10.30 -3.99
C VAL A 73 1.78 9.15 -2.99
N MET A 74 0.90 9.28 -2.03
CA MET A 74 0.50 8.20 -1.13
C MET A 74 -0.96 7.86 -1.37
N LEU A 75 -1.24 6.57 -1.56
CA LEU A 75 -2.57 6.08 -1.87
C LEU A 75 -3.04 5.15 -0.75
N GLU A 76 -4.21 5.43 -0.20
CA GLU A 76 -4.82 4.59 0.81
C GLU A 76 -6.33 4.42 0.53
N ALA A 77 -6.88 3.31 0.97
CA ALA A 77 -8.30 2.99 0.81
C ALA A 77 -8.87 2.41 2.12
N PHE A 78 -8.42 2.94 3.24
CA PHE A 78 -8.91 2.53 4.56
C PHE A 78 -10.31 3.07 4.84
N ARG A 79 -10.94 2.52 5.85
CA ARG A 79 -12.17 3.10 6.40
C ARG A 79 -11.89 4.48 6.99
N PRO A 80 -12.87 5.38 7.00
CA PRO A 80 -12.69 6.71 7.59
C PRO A 80 -12.08 6.66 9.00
N GLY A 81 -11.10 7.51 9.24
CA GLY A 81 -10.40 7.62 10.51
C GLY A 81 -9.20 6.68 10.69
N VAL A 82 -9.07 5.62 9.92
CA VAL A 82 -7.95 4.68 10.07
C VAL A 82 -6.64 5.33 9.67
N ALA A 83 -6.59 6.02 8.55
CA ALA A 83 -5.39 6.71 8.08
C ALA A 83 -4.89 7.72 9.13
N ALA A 84 -5.81 8.52 9.71
CA ALA A 84 -5.46 9.49 10.75
C ALA A 84 -4.86 8.81 11.99
N ARG A 85 -5.43 7.67 12.42
CA ARG A 85 -4.89 6.91 13.57
C ARG A 85 -3.49 6.36 13.30
N LEU A 86 -3.16 6.10 12.04
CA LEU A 86 -1.84 5.64 11.62
C LEU A 86 -0.86 6.79 11.38
N GLY A 87 -1.29 8.04 11.57
CA GLY A 87 -0.47 9.22 11.29
C GLY A 87 -0.35 9.57 9.81
N LEU A 88 -1.17 8.97 8.97
CA LEU A 88 -1.18 9.19 7.53
C LEU A 88 -2.12 10.36 7.20
N VAL A 89 -1.69 11.56 7.49
CA VAL A 89 -2.48 12.77 7.21
C VAL A 89 -1.72 13.68 6.25
N PRO A 90 -2.42 14.38 5.35
CA PRO A 90 -1.79 15.37 4.50
C PRO A 90 -1.18 16.49 5.35
N GLU A 91 0.09 16.76 5.15
CA GLU A 91 0.80 17.85 5.78
C GLU A 91 1.61 18.62 4.73
N ALA A 92 1.84 19.90 4.99
CA ALA A 92 2.68 20.72 4.11
C ALA A 92 4.08 20.10 3.95
N GLY A 93 4.55 19.94 2.71
CA GLY A 93 5.85 19.33 2.40
C GLY A 93 5.86 17.80 2.37
N LYS A 94 4.72 17.15 2.60
CA LYS A 94 4.55 15.70 2.41
C LYS A 94 3.80 15.39 1.11
N PRO A 95 3.87 14.14 0.60
CA PRO A 95 3.18 13.78 -0.62
C PRO A 95 1.66 13.96 -0.51
N ASP A 96 1.02 14.18 -1.64
CA ASP A 96 -0.43 14.20 -1.71
C ASP A 96 -0.98 12.82 -1.38
N VAL A 97 -1.95 12.79 -0.47
CA VAL A 97 -2.64 11.55 -0.11
C VAL A 97 -3.89 11.43 -0.95
N VAL A 98 -4.00 10.34 -1.68
CA VAL A 98 -5.17 10.03 -2.51
C VAL A 98 -5.99 8.95 -1.83
N PHE A 99 -7.24 9.27 -1.59
CA PHE A 99 -8.20 8.39 -0.94
C PHE A 99 -9.06 7.64 -1.93
#